data_0977d7f95bb203cc0f05dccf26cc4a04
#
_entry.id   0977d7f95bb203cc0f05dccf26cc4a04
#
_cell.length_a   1.000
_cell.length_b   1.000
_cell.length_c   1.000
_cell.angle_alpha   90.00
_cell.angle_beta   90.00
_cell.angle_gamma   90.00
#
_symmetry.space_group_name_H-M   'P 1'
#
loop_
_entity.id
_entity.type
_entity.pdbx_description
1 polymer ?
#
loop_
_entity_poly.entity_id
_entity_poly.type
_entity_poly.pdbx_seq_one_letter_code
_entity_poly.pdbx_strand_id
1 'polypeptide(L)'
;FVISDFMSDEYEQTLKIASKKHDITGIRVYDVREEKMLNIGMVSMQDAETGVIRWINTSSNSVRLNYEKYYHDKVNYFKETFSKSGSGVVNTRVDESYVTKLLSYFKSR
;
A
#
# COMPACT_ATOMS: atom_id res chain seq x y z
N PHE A 1 15.01 5.35 -4.05
CA PHE A 1 13.73 5.22 -3.34
C PHE A 1 12.60 4.91 -4.31
N VAL A 2 11.68 4.08 -3.88
CA VAL A 2 10.42 3.85 -4.59
C VAL A 2 9.28 4.35 -3.70
N ILE A 3 8.53 5.32 -4.19
CA ILE A 3 7.43 5.94 -3.45
C ILE A 3 6.10 5.54 -4.11
N SER A 4 5.22 4.89 -3.36
CA SER A 4 3.93 4.40 -3.86
C SER A 4 3.00 4.04 -2.71
N ASP A 5 1.74 3.78 -2.99
CA ASP A 5 0.82 3.14 -2.05
C ASP A 5 1.00 1.62 -1.98
N PHE A 6 1.71 1.04 -2.96
CA PHE A 6 2.02 -0.40 -3.06
C PHE A 6 0.78 -1.30 -3.05
N MET A 7 -0.29 -0.83 -3.67
CA MET A 7 -1.54 -1.61 -3.81
C MET A 7 -1.59 -2.42 -5.11
N SER A 8 -0.53 -2.39 -5.91
CA SER A 8 -0.41 -3.18 -7.13
C SER A 8 -0.12 -4.65 -6.82
N ASP A 9 -0.38 -5.52 -7.81
CA ASP A 9 -0.10 -6.94 -7.70
C ASP A 9 1.26 -7.30 -8.31
N GLU A 10 1.88 -8.32 -7.76
CA GLU A 10 2.95 -9.10 -8.39
C GLU A 10 4.17 -8.32 -8.88
N TYR A 11 4.73 -7.46 -8.03
CA TYR A 11 6.00 -6.80 -8.34
C TYR A 11 7.23 -7.52 -7.73
N GLU A 12 7.03 -8.66 -7.07
CA GLU A 12 8.09 -9.39 -6.35
C GLU A 12 9.29 -9.73 -7.23
N GLN A 13 9.02 -10.25 -8.43
CA GLN A 13 10.07 -10.65 -9.39
C GLN A 13 10.91 -9.46 -9.82
N THR A 14 10.25 -8.37 -10.20
CA THR A 14 10.92 -7.13 -10.61
C THR A 14 11.75 -6.55 -9.48
N LEU A 15 11.22 -6.56 -8.26
CA LEU A 15 11.93 -6.06 -7.10
C LEU A 15 13.18 -6.90 -6.79
N LYS A 16 13.10 -8.22 -6.88
CA LYS A 16 14.24 -9.10 -6.68
C LYS A 16 15.37 -8.82 -7.66
N ILE A 17 15.03 -8.60 -8.93
CA ILE A 17 16.01 -8.27 -9.97
C ILE A 17 16.65 -6.90 -9.69
N ALA A 18 15.85 -5.91 -9.37
CA ALA A 18 16.34 -4.56 -9.10
C ALA A 18 17.20 -4.49 -7.83
N SER A 19 16.84 -5.21 -6.77
CA SER A 19 17.55 -5.19 -5.49
C SER A 19 18.95 -5.82 -5.57
N LYS A 20 19.22 -6.66 -6.56
CA LYS A 20 20.56 -7.21 -6.80
C LYS A 20 21.54 -6.16 -7.35
N LYS A 21 21.02 -5.11 -8.00
CA LYS A 21 21.84 -4.07 -8.63
C LYS A 21 21.85 -2.76 -7.87
N HIS A 22 20.85 -2.53 -7.02
CA HIS A 22 20.62 -1.26 -6.35
C HIS A 22 20.24 -1.48 -4.89
N ASP A 23 20.60 -0.51 -4.05
CA ASP A 23 20.09 -0.43 -2.67
C ASP A 23 18.72 0.25 -2.73
N ILE A 24 17.65 -0.54 -2.56
CA ILE A 24 16.27 -0.07 -2.74
C ILE A 24 15.60 0.14 -1.38
N THR A 25 14.92 1.27 -1.24
CA THR A 25 14.04 1.54 -0.11
C THR A 25 12.64 1.83 -0.63
N GLY A 26 11.66 1.04 -0.18
CA GLY A 26 10.25 1.27 -0.49
C GLY A 26 9.63 2.23 0.52
N ILE A 27 9.03 3.30 0.04
CA ILE A 27 8.31 4.27 0.87
C ILE A 27 6.83 4.14 0.56
N ARG A 28 6.07 3.54 1.47
CA ARG A 28 4.62 3.40 1.33
C ARG A 28 3.94 4.64 1.91
N VAL A 29 3.24 5.36 1.05
CA VAL A 29 2.41 6.50 1.45
C VAL A 29 0.97 6.01 1.58
N TYR A 30 0.34 6.25 2.72
CA TYR A 30 -1.00 5.75 2.96
C TYR A 30 -1.86 6.78 3.71
N ASP A 31 -3.17 6.63 3.54
CA ASP A 31 -4.18 7.39 4.28
C ASP A 31 -4.94 6.40 5.17
N VAL A 32 -5.01 6.68 6.46
CA VAL A 32 -5.71 5.80 7.42
C VAL A 32 -7.19 5.62 7.08
N ARG A 33 -7.79 6.55 6.34
CA ARG A 33 -9.17 6.45 5.88
C ARG A 33 -9.37 5.37 4.82
N GLU A 34 -8.32 4.95 4.12
CA GLU A 34 -8.37 3.89 3.11
C GLU A 34 -8.39 2.49 3.72
N GLU A 35 -7.98 2.35 4.97
CA GLU A 35 -7.92 1.07 5.67
C GLU A 35 -9.28 0.45 5.89
N LYS A 36 -10.30 1.27 6.06
CA LYS A 36 -11.68 0.84 6.32
C LYS A 36 -12.66 1.46 5.34
N MET A 37 -13.65 0.66 4.94
CA MET A 37 -14.75 1.14 4.12
C MET A 37 -15.87 1.68 5.01
N LEU A 38 -16.30 2.92 4.74
CA LEU A 38 -17.41 3.53 5.46
C LEU A 38 -18.76 2.94 5.01
N ASN A 39 -19.71 2.81 5.94
CA ASN A 39 -21.07 2.39 5.65
C ASN A 39 -21.90 3.61 5.19
N ILE A 40 -21.86 3.90 3.89
CA ILE A 40 -22.55 5.03 3.27
C ILE A 40 -23.49 4.64 2.13
N GLY A 41 -23.91 3.37 2.08
CA GLY A 41 -24.83 2.86 1.06
C GLY A 41 -24.14 2.49 -0.24
N MET A 42 -24.90 2.60 -1.35
CA MET A 42 -24.33 2.32 -2.68
C MET A 42 -23.42 3.45 -3.14
N VAL A 43 -22.20 3.09 -3.53
CA VAL A 43 -21.23 4.03 -4.07
C VAL A 43 -20.70 3.57 -5.42
N SER A 44 -20.39 4.52 -6.29
CA SER A 44 -19.72 4.26 -7.56
C SER A 44 -18.22 4.40 -7.35
N MET A 45 -17.47 3.37 -7.70
CA MET A 45 -16.01 3.40 -7.62
C MET A 45 -15.40 3.16 -8.99
N GLN A 46 -14.44 4.00 -9.35
CA GLN A 46 -13.71 3.90 -10.61
C GLN A 46 -12.31 3.36 -10.35
N ASP A 47 -11.92 2.33 -11.11
CA ASP A 47 -10.56 1.83 -11.09
C ASP A 47 -9.65 2.84 -11.78
N ALA A 48 -8.62 3.32 -11.08
CA ALA A 48 -7.70 4.33 -11.58
C ALA A 48 -6.87 3.85 -12.79
N GLU A 49 -6.64 2.54 -12.91
CA GLU A 49 -5.84 1.97 -13.99
C GLU A 49 -6.67 1.65 -15.23
N THR A 50 -7.84 1.02 -15.05
CA THR A 50 -8.66 0.53 -16.15
C THR A 50 -9.80 1.49 -16.55
N GLY A 51 -10.17 2.41 -15.66
CA GLY A 51 -11.32 3.30 -15.83
C GLY A 51 -12.67 2.61 -15.64
N VAL A 52 -12.69 1.34 -15.29
CA VAL A 52 -13.93 0.58 -15.07
C VAL A 52 -14.66 1.11 -13.84
N ILE A 53 -15.96 1.36 -13.99
CA ILE A 53 -16.81 1.82 -12.89
C ILE A 53 -17.59 0.64 -12.35
N ARG A 54 -17.59 0.50 -11.02
CA ARG A 54 -18.38 -0.53 -10.31
C ARG A 54 -19.23 0.13 -9.24
N TRP A 55 -20.43 -0.41 -9.07
CA TRP A 55 -21.30 -0.03 -7.97
C TRP A 55 -21.08 -1.00 -6.81
N ILE A 56 -20.80 -0.44 -5.63
CA ILE A 56 -20.49 -1.22 -4.43
C ILE A 56 -21.47 -0.86 -3.34
N ASN A 57 -22.10 -1.88 -2.73
CA ASN A 57 -22.99 -1.71 -1.59
C ASN A 57 -22.17 -1.70 -0.30
N THR A 58 -21.79 -0.52 0.18
CA THR A 58 -21.00 -0.37 1.40
C THR A 58 -21.81 -0.64 2.68
N SER A 59 -23.14 -0.74 2.58
CA SER A 59 -23.96 -1.14 3.73
C SER A 59 -23.89 -2.64 4.01
N SER A 60 -23.39 -3.44 3.07
CA SER A 60 -23.15 -4.87 3.29
C SER A 60 -21.95 -5.10 4.18
N ASN A 61 -22.14 -5.81 5.29
CA ASN A 61 -21.05 -6.13 6.22
C ASN A 61 -19.97 -7.01 5.56
N SER A 62 -20.36 -7.97 4.74
CA SER A 62 -19.41 -8.84 4.03
C SER A 62 -18.57 -8.07 3.02
N VAL A 63 -19.15 -7.08 2.35
CA VAL A 63 -18.40 -6.22 1.41
C VAL A 63 -17.33 -5.42 2.16
N ARG A 64 -17.68 -4.83 3.31
CA ARG A 64 -16.71 -4.07 4.11
C ARG A 64 -15.60 -4.95 4.65
N LEU A 65 -15.92 -6.16 5.14
CA LEU A 65 -14.92 -7.10 5.65
C LEU A 65 -13.97 -7.58 4.53
N ASN A 66 -14.51 -7.86 3.35
CA ASN A 66 -13.68 -8.25 2.20
C ASN A 66 -12.73 -7.14 1.76
N TYR A 67 -13.19 -5.89 1.80
CA TYR A 67 -12.32 -4.75 1.50
C TYR A 67 -11.17 -4.62 2.51
N GLU A 68 -11.47 -4.73 3.81
CA GLU A 68 -10.46 -4.64 4.86
C GLU A 68 -9.41 -5.75 4.70
N LYS A 69 -9.86 -6.98 4.42
CA LYS A 69 -8.96 -8.10 4.17
C LYS A 69 -8.08 -7.84 2.96
N TYR A 70 -8.67 -7.37 1.87
CA TYR A 70 -7.92 -7.04 0.64
C TYR A 70 -6.82 -6.01 0.94
N TYR A 71 -7.15 -4.95 1.68
CA TYR A 71 -6.20 -3.91 2.04
C TYR A 71 -5.05 -4.48 2.90
N HIS A 72 -5.37 -5.25 3.93
CA HIS A 72 -4.35 -5.85 4.79
C HIS A 72 -3.46 -6.84 4.04
N ASP A 73 -4.03 -7.63 3.14
CA ASP A 73 -3.25 -8.56 2.32
C ASP A 73 -2.23 -7.82 1.43
N LYS A 74 -2.61 -6.68 0.86
CA LYS A 74 -1.71 -5.86 0.05
C LYS A 74 -0.60 -5.23 0.87
N VAL A 75 -0.91 -4.74 2.07
CA VAL A 75 0.10 -4.19 2.97
C VAL A 75 1.09 -5.26 3.41
N ASN A 76 0.61 -6.46 3.75
CA ASN A 76 1.45 -7.58 4.13
C ASN A 76 2.33 -8.03 2.97
N TYR A 77 1.79 -8.11 1.77
CA TYR A 77 2.55 -8.43 0.57
C TYR A 77 3.72 -7.47 0.37
N PHE A 78 3.48 -6.17 0.52
CA PHE A 78 4.52 -5.15 0.45
C PHE A 78 5.63 -5.41 1.48
N LYS A 79 5.27 -5.58 2.76
CA LYS A 79 6.23 -5.80 3.84
C LYS A 79 7.06 -7.04 3.63
N GLU A 80 6.42 -8.16 3.29
CA GLU A 80 7.10 -9.44 3.07
C GLU A 80 8.01 -9.40 1.85
N THR A 81 7.54 -8.83 0.75
CA THR A 81 8.28 -8.78 -0.50
C THR A 81 9.55 -7.94 -0.35
N PHE A 82 9.45 -6.77 0.27
CA PHE A 82 10.62 -5.93 0.51
C PHE A 82 11.59 -6.54 1.52
N SER A 83 11.06 -7.17 2.57
CA SER A 83 11.89 -7.88 3.56
C SER A 83 12.69 -9.02 2.91
N LYS A 84 12.04 -9.84 2.09
CA LYS A 84 12.69 -10.96 1.40
C LYS A 84 13.77 -10.53 0.41
N SER A 85 13.59 -9.37 -0.22
CA SER A 85 14.59 -8.83 -1.15
C SER A 85 15.76 -8.13 -0.47
N GLY A 86 15.72 -7.97 0.85
CA GLY A 86 16.74 -7.23 1.60
C GLY A 86 16.62 -5.72 1.46
N SER A 87 15.48 -5.23 0.98
CA SER A 87 15.23 -3.81 0.77
C SER A 87 14.71 -3.14 2.05
N GLY A 88 14.99 -1.85 2.20
CA GLY A 88 14.45 -1.06 3.31
C GLY A 88 12.98 -0.71 3.12
N VAL A 89 12.28 -0.46 4.22
CA VAL A 89 10.85 -0.13 4.22
C VAL A 89 10.60 1.09 5.11
N VAL A 90 9.85 2.05 4.58
CA VAL A 90 9.33 3.20 5.34
C VAL A 90 7.83 3.31 5.08
N ASN A 91 7.05 3.45 6.15
CA ASN A 91 5.60 3.70 6.06
C ASN A 91 5.33 5.13 6.52
N THR A 92 4.64 5.90 5.70
CA THR A 92 4.33 7.30 5.97
C THR A 92 2.85 7.57 5.72
N ARG A 93 2.12 8.06 6.72
CA ARG A 93 0.76 8.55 6.52
C ARG A 93 0.81 9.89 5.78
N VAL A 94 -0.20 10.16 4.96
CA VAL A 94 -0.25 11.40 4.16
C VAL A 94 -0.29 12.67 5.04
N ASP A 95 -0.76 12.56 6.29
CA ASP A 95 -0.83 13.66 7.25
C ASP A 95 0.41 13.78 8.16
N GLU A 96 1.40 12.88 7.99
CA GLU A 96 2.65 12.92 8.75
C GLU A 96 3.76 13.60 7.96
N SER A 97 4.76 14.14 8.67
CA SER A 97 5.98 14.64 8.05
C SER A 97 6.83 13.47 7.53
N TYR A 98 6.92 13.32 6.23
CA TYR A 98 7.78 12.31 5.62
C TYR A 98 9.27 12.54 5.91
N VAL A 99 9.66 13.80 6.10
CA VAL A 99 11.04 14.17 6.43
C VAL A 99 11.46 13.55 7.76
N THR A 100 10.62 13.64 8.79
CA THR A 100 10.87 13.04 10.10
C THR A 100 11.01 11.53 9.99
N LYS A 101 10.13 10.87 9.24
CA LYS A 101 10.17 9.42 9.02
C LYS A 101 11.45 8.98 8.31
N LEU A 102 11.86 9.70 7.28
CA LEU A 102 13.09 9.40 6.54
C LEU A 102 14.32 9.60 7.42
N LEU A 103 14.38 10.67 8.21
CA LEU A 103 15.48 10.91 9.12
C LEU A 103 15.60 9.80 10.16
N SER A 104 14.49 9.37 10.74
CA SER A 104 14.47 8.24 11.68
C SER A 104 14.99 6.96 11.04
N TYR A 105 14.56 6.67 9.82
CA TYR A 105 15.02 5.51 9.07
C TYR A 105 16.52 5.54 8.84
N PHE A 106 17.07 6.66 8.38
CA PHE A 106 18.51 6.78 8.11
C PHE A 106 19.35 6.73 9.39
N LYS A 107 18.84 7.21 10.52
CA LYS A 107 19.54 7.11 11.80
C LYS A 107 19.59 5.69 12.34
N SER A 108 18.56 4.87 12.08
CA SER A 108 18.49 3.49 12.54
C SER A 108 19.26 2.51 11.65
N ARG A 109 19.67 2.94 10.51
CA ARG A 109 20.32 2.13 9.49
C ARG A 109 21.82 1.88 9.71
#